data_cbab12703db2904b820bfeffe4f02672
#
_entry.id   cbab12703db2904b820bfeffe4f02672
#
_cell.length_a   1.000
_cell.length_b   1.000
_cell.length_c   1.000
_cell.angle_alpha   90.00
_cell.angle_beta   90.00
_cell.angle_gamma   90.00
#
_symmetry.space_group_name_H-M   'P 1'
#
loop_
_entity.id
_entity.type
_entity.pdbx_description
1 polymer ?
#
loop_
_entity_poly.entity_id
_entity_poly.type
_entity_poly.pdbx_seq_one_letter_code
_entity_poly.pdbx_strand_id
1 'polypeptide(L)'
;MKIKLIPSEEGSGVFIKRGTPLKRITLAAGDQPMGLWLPRYESASIQKLISRGLVSTLELESADFLQTRAEIQDLCKALGTAAIFRSFARDITRAIEREHSGARGAEAPYDERNVTVLRALLAPLREGKRSRLETGAALLKSLPVEQKRRIHALVRSDGSGRMMNSLRELLRRSADRADIPEYLALVVLELVNSVQIQTMHDFAVRTHLSEETIRKLFQDPDARAKIRTRMEHAGETNAITWSFSNGNVHGSRASRMTITMTGSGTKMRTTSAGVRQQRGVSVEGKSLKDFYEEIAAAGGVGIDLGLYYLSYLEKLCRQADIRFETHATELRGGEKTMVGVRLYV
;
A
#
# COMPACT_ATOMS: atom_id res chain seq x y z
N MET A 1 7.04 -8.70 16.12
CA MET A 1 6.89 -8.50 14.67
C MET A 1 8.28 -8.44 14.03
N LYS A 2 8.50 -9.23 12.97
CA LYS A 2 9.73 -9.22 12.17
C LYS A 2 9.45 -8.50 10.85
N ILE A 3 10.40 -7.68 10.39
CA ILE A 3 10.26 -6.91 9.14
C ILE A 3 11.41 -7.28 8.22
N LYS A 4 11.08 -7.70 7.01
CA LYS A 4 12.03 -8.06 5.97
C LYS A 4 11.79 -7.19 4.73
N LEU A 5 12.84 -6.54 4.26
CA LEU A 5 12.85 -5.80 3.00
C LEU A 5 13.63 -6.60 1.94
N ILE A 6 13.07 -6.76 0.76
CA ILE A 6 13.76 -7.34 -0.38
C ILE A 6 14.05 -6.20 -1.36
N PRO A 7 15.34 -5.89 -1.61
CA PRO A 7 15.73 -4.87 -2.57
C PRO A 7 15.20 -5.19 -3.97
N SER A 8 14.95 -4.15 -4.75
CA SER A 8 14.83 -4.28 -6.20
C SER A 8 16.22 -4.50 -6.82
N GLU A 9 16.28 -4.81 -8.10
CA GLU A 9 17.54 -4.89 -8.84
C GLU A 9 18.36 -3.59 -8.73
N GLU A 10 17.70 -2.44 -8.94
CA GLU A 10 18.30 -1.11 -8.76
C GLU A 10 18.72 -0.86 -7.30
N GLY A 11 17.89 -1.29 -6.34
CA GLY A 11 18.14 -1.16 -4.92
C GLY A 11 19.35 -1.95 -4.46
N SER A 12 19.52 -3.16 -4.94
CA SER A 12 20.68 -4.02 -4.63
C SER A 12 21.99 -3.32 -4.94
N GLY A 13 22.09 -2.66 -6.10
CA GLY A 13 23.27 -1.89 -6.48
C GLY A 13 23.54 -0.69 -5.56
N VAL A 14 22.49 -0.01 -5.07
CA VAL A 14 22.61 1.13 -4.15
C VAL A 14 23.02 0.68 -2.75
N PHE A 15 22.42 -0.38 -2.22
CA PHE A 15 22.73 -0.91 -0.90
C PHE A 15 24.16 -1.45 -0.81
N ILE A 16 24.65 -2.11 -1.86
CA ILE A 16 26.03 -2.61 -1.92
C ILE A 16 27.04 -1.46 -2.01
N LYS A 17 26.81 -0.43 -2.84
CA LYS A 17 27.79 0.64 -3.10
C LYS A 17 27.88 1.72 -2.03
N ARG A 18 26.78 2.02 -1.32
CA ARG A 18 26.68 3.18 -0.42
C ARG A 18 26.58 2.81 1.06
N GLY A 19 26.62 1.53 1.39
CA GLY A 19 26.19 1.07 2.70
C GLY A 19 24.69 1.28 2.88
N THR A 20 24.15 0.71 3.93
CA THR A 20 22.71 0.81 4.18
C THR A 20 22.37 2.18 4.76
N PRO A 21 21.40 2.92 4.19
CA PRO A 21 20.95 4.20 4.75
C PRO A 21 20.24 4.04 6.11
N LEU A 22 20.02 2.82 6.56
CA LEU A 22 19.37 2.44 7.80
C LEU A 22 20.43 1.90 8.74
N LYS A 23 20.70 2.58 9.83
CA LYS A 23 21.83 2.33 10.76
C LYS A 23 21.90 0.95 11.42
N ARG A 24 20.95 0.04 11.22
CA ARG A 24 20.95 -1.33 11.80
C ARG A 24 20.21 -2.30 10.86
N ILE A 25 20.89 -2.80 9.86
CA ILE A 25 20.39 -3.84 9.00
C ILE A 25 21.30 -5.05 9.10
N THR A 26 20.76 -6.21 9.43
CA THR A 26 21.47 -7.47 9.36
C THR A 26 21.27 -8.04 7.95
N LEU A 27 22.35 -8.17 7.19
CA LEU A 27 22.34 -8.87 5.90
C LEU A 27 22.30 -10.37 6.20
N ALA A 28 21.24 -11.05 5.81
CA ALA A 28 21.23 -12.51 5.79
C ALA A 28 21.91 -12.97 4.50
N ALA A 29 23.10 -13.58 4.62
CA ALA A 29 23.81 -14.21 3.51
C ALA A 29 23.34 -15.67 3.39
N GLY A 30 22.86 -16.05 2.20
CA GLY A 30 22.45 -17.39 1.82
C GLY A 30 21.91 -17.39 0.40
N ASP A 31 21.69 -18.53 -0.23
CA ASP A 31 21.18 -18.69 -1.61
C ASP A 31 19.78 -18.12 -1.88
N GLN A 32 19.21 -17.38 -0.92
CA GLN A 32 17.97 -16.65 -1.05
C GLN A 32 18.22 -15.16 -1.39
N PRO A 33 17.28 -14.50 -2.09
CA PRO A 33 17.42 -13.08 -2.40
C PRO A 33 17.68 -12.31 -1.10
N MET A 34 18.74 -11.49 -1.09
CA MET A 34 19.19 -10.71 0.07
C MET A 34 18.02 -9.97 0.72
N GLY A 35 17.59 -10.44 1.88
CA GLY A 35 16.60 -9.77 2.69
C GLY A 35 17.27 -8.91 3.75
N LEU A 36 16.78 -7.69 3.94
CA LEU A 36 17.23 -6.79 4.97
C LEU A 36 16.25 -6.86 6.14
N TRP A 37 16.75 -7.27 7.31
CA TRP A 37 15.93 -7.34 8.52
C TRP A 37 16.02 -6.05 9.31
N LEU A 38 14.87 -5.46 9.64
CA LEU A 38 14.79 -4.21 10.39
C LEU A 38 14.40 -4.50 11.85
N PRO A 39 15.23 -4.12 12.83
CA PRO A 39 14.90 -4.27 14.24
C PRO A 39 13.85 -3.25 14.72
N ARG A 40 13.77 -2.10 14.08
CA ARG A 40 12.75 -1.07 14.27
C ARG A 40 12.36 -0.48 12.93
N TYR A 41 11.14 -0.01 12.87
CA TYR A 41 10.47 0.41 11.69
C TYR A 41 10.17 1.92 11.76
N GLU A 42 10.55 2.62 10.68
CA GLU A 42 10.15 4.00 10.41
C GLU A 42 9.41 4.04 9.06
N SER A 43 8.09 4.23 9.10
CA SER A 43 7.25 4.26 7.90
C SER A 43 7.73 5.24 6.84
N ALA A 44 8.20 6.42 7.26
CA ALA A 44 8.72 7.44 6.36
C ALA A 44 9.97 6.99 5.60
N SER A 45 10.88 6.27 6.26
CA SER A 45 12.09 5.74 5.62
C SER A 45 11.75 4.64 4.61
N ILE A 46 10.85 3.73 4.96
CA ILE A 46 10.35 2.68 4.06
C ILE A 46 9.63 3.30 2.87
N GLN A 47 8.73 4.24 3.11
CA GLN A 47 8.04 4.99 2.06
C GLN A 47 9.02 5.59 1.05
N LYS A 48 10.10 6.22 1.54
CA LYS A 48 11.13 6.83 0.69
C LYS A 48 11.88 5.80 -0.14
N LEU A 49 12.19 4.63 0.41
CA LEU A 49 12.86 3.56 -0.34
C LEU A 49 11.97 3.00 -1.45
N ILE A 50 10.69 2.78 -1.16
CA ILE A 50 9.73 2.23 -2.11
C ILE A 50 9.39 3.25 -3.21
N SER A 51 9.17 4.53 -2.85
CA SER A 51 8.88 5.58 -3.83
C SER A 51 10.03 5.78 -4.82
N ARG A 52 11.27 5.49 -4.41
CA ARG A 52 12.47 5.50 -5.27
C ARG A 52 12.68 4.20 -6.05
N GLY A 53 11.82 3.20 -5.86
CA GLY A 53 11.95 1.91 -6.52
C GLY A 53 13.08 1.03 -6.00
N LEU A 54 13.67 1.33 -4.83
CA LEU A 54 14.81 0.60 -4.28
C LEU A 54 14.40 -0.71 -3.56
N VAL A 55 13.13 -0.87 -3.25
CA VAL A 55 12.56 -2.06 -2.60
C VAL A 55 11.47 -2.63 -3.48
N SER A 56 11.54 -3.95 -3.71
CA SER A 56 10.53 -4.69 -4.48
C SER A 56 9.51 -5.37 -3.59
N THR A 57 9.89 -5.77 -2.37
CA THR A 57 8.99 -6.49 -1.45
C THR A 57 9.27 -6.08 -0.01
N LEU A 58 8.20 -5.91 0.74
CA LEU A 58 8.20 -5.79 2.20
C LEU A 58 7.39 -6.94 2.76
N GLU A 59 7.92 -7.62 3.77
CA GLU A 59 7.25 -8.70 4.46
C GLU A 59 7.26 -8.45 5.97
N LEU A 60 6.10 -8.61 6.59
CA LEU A 60 5.91 -8.60 8.03
C LEU A 60 5.52 -9.99 8.49
N GLU A 61 6.17 -10.48 9.54
CA GLU A 61 5.80 -11.72 10.21
C GLU A 61 5.48 -11.45 11.68
N SER A 62 4.38 -12.00 12.16
CA SER A 62 3.98 -11.94 13.57
C SER A 62 3.06 -13.09 13.96
N ALA A 63 3.16 -13.54 15.19
CA ALA A 63 2.17 -14.43 15.80
C ALA A 63 0.89 -13.66 16.18
N ASP A 64 0.98 -12.36 16.40
CA ASP A 64 -0.17 -11.51 16.76
C ASP A 64 -0.03 -10.10 16.17
N PHE A 65 -0.69 -9.86 15.05
CA PHE A 65 -0.78 -8.55 14.43
C PHE A 65 -1.76 -7.60 15.13
N LEU A 66 -2.65 -8.11 15.97
CA LEU A 66 -3.67 -7.28 16.63
C LEU A 66 -3.04 -6.26 17.60
N GLN A 67 -1.86 -6.58 18.14
CA GLN A 67 -1.12 -5.66 19.01
C GLN A 67 -0.42 -4.53 18.26
N THR A 68 -0.18 -4.70 16.97
CA THR A 68 0.56 -3.76 16.12
C THR A 68 -0.34 -3.14 15.04
N ARG A 69 -1.65 -3.03 15.32
CA ARG A 69 -2.64 -2.52 14.34
C ARG A 69 -2.32 -1.08 13.88
N ALA A 70 -1.94 -0.21 14.82
CA ALA A 70 -1.61 1.17 14.50
C ALA A 70 -0.40 1.27 13.57
N GLU A 71 0.64 0.51 13.86
CA GLU A 71 1.86 0.45 13.05
C GLU A 71 1.56 -0.13 11.65
N ILE A 72 0.73 -1.16 11.56
CA ILE A 72 0.32 -1.74 10.26
C ILE A 72 -0.49 -0.71 9.48
N GLN A 73 -1.40 0.01 10.13
CA GLN A 73 -2.20 1.05 9.49
C GLN A 73 -1.32 2.15 8.90
N ASP A 74 -0.38 2.68 9.70
CA ASP A 74 0.54 3.72 9.26
C ASP A 74 1.44 3.22 8.12
N LEU A 75 1.90 1.98 8.20
CA LEU A 75 2.67 1.36 7.15
C LEU A 75 1.85 1.23 5.85
N CYS A 76 0.64 0.72 5.92
CA CYS A 76 -0.24 0.59 4.75
C CYS A 76 -0.49 1.93 4.06
N LYS A 77 -0.75 2.99 4.84
CA LYS A 77 -0.89 4.36 4.32
C LYS A 77 0.38 4.83 3.64
N ALA A 78 1.53 4.66 4.30
CA ALA A 78 2.82 5.04 3.75
C ALA A 78 3.14 4.30 2.44
N LEU A 79 2.84 2.99 2.38
CA LEU A 79 3.08 2.16 1.20
C LEU A 79 2.13 2.51 0.04
N GLY A 80 0.85 2.75 0.33
CA GLY A 80 -0.12 3.23 -0.65
C GLY A 80 0.29 4.58 -1.23
N THR A 81 0.72 5.51 -0.38
CA THR A 81 1.25 6.81 -0.80
C THR A 81 2.51 6.65 -1.65
N ALA A 82 3.42 5.75 -1.27
CA ALA A 82 4.63 5.47 -2.06
C ALA A 82 4.32 4.95 -3.46
N ALA A 83 3.30 4.10 -3.60
CA ALA A 83 2.84 3.58 -4.89
C ALA A 83 2.33 4.71 -5.79
N ILE A 84 1.53 5.64 -5.24
CA ILE A 84 1.04 6.83 -5.97
C ILE A 84 2.21 7.71 -6.40
N PHE A 85 3.17 7.99 -5.51
CA PHE A 85 4.34 8.81 -5.82
C PHE A 85 5.20 8.20 -6.92
N ARG A 86 5.40 6.88 -6.87
CA ARG A 86 6.14 6.14 -7.89
C ARG A 86 5.44 6.21 -9.25
N SER A 87 4.12 6.07 -9.29
CA SER A 87 3.33 6.23 -10.50
C SER A 87 3.46 7.63 -11.07
N PHE A 88 3.26 8.65 -10.24
CA PHE A 88 3.37 10.05 -10.64
C PHE A 88 4.76 10.38 -11.20
N ALA A 89 5.84 9.98 -10.52
CA ALA A 89 7.21 10.22 -10.98
C ALA A 89 7.47 9.57 -12.36
N ARG A 90 6.94 8.37 -12.59
CA ARG A 90 7.03 7.69 -13.89
C ARG A 90 6.24 8.43 -14.99
N ASP A 91 5.04 8.88 -14.68
CA ASP A 91 4.19 9.56 -15.66
C ASP A 91 4.76 10.93 -16.04
N ILE A 92 5.37 11.63 -15.06
CA ILE A 92 6.16 12.85 -15.30
C ILE A 92 7.34 12.55 -16.21
N THR A 93 8.12 11.50 -15.95
CA THR A 93 9.25 11.12 -16.81
C THR A 93 8.80 10.89 -18.25
N ARG A 94 7.72 10.16 -18.45
CA ARG A 94 7.15 9.90 -19.79
C ARG A 94 6.65 11.19 -20.47
N ALA A 95 6.05 12.10 -19.72
CA ALA A 95 5.63 13.39 -20.28
C ALA A 95 6.82 14.21 -20.73
N ILE A 96 7.89 14.26 -19.93
CA ILE A 96 9.14 14.92 -20.27
C ILE A 96 9.78 14.28 -21.52
N GLU A 97 9.87 12.96 -21.61
CA GLU A 97 10.48 12.24 -22.73
C GLU A 97 9.72 12.48 -24.04
N ARG A 98 8.40 12.52 -24.03
CA ARG A 98 7.59 12.80 -25.22
C ARG A 98 7.84 14.18 -25.79
N GLU A 99 8.01 15.17 -24.94
CA GLU A 99 8.27 16.55 -25.36
C GLU A 99 9.74 16.77 -25.74
N HIS A 100 10.68 16.02 -25.15
CA HIS A 100 12.12 16.15 -25.44
C HIS A 100 12.55 15.59 -26.80
N SER A 101 11.74 14.73 -27.44
CA SER A 101 12.07 14.20 -28.76
C SER A 101 12.10 15.29 -29.86
N GLY A 102 11.71 16.54 -29.55
CA GLY A 102 11.70 17.67 -30.45
C GLY A 102 12.62 18.87 -30.09
N ALA A 103 13.18 18.96 -28.88
CA ALA A 103 13.93 20.15 -28.46
C ALA A 103 15.19 19.79 -27.68
N ARG A 104 16.35 20.00 -28.30
CA ARG A 104 17.62 20.19 -27.59
C ARG A 104 17.59 21.57 -26.90
N GLY A 105 16.92 21.64 -25.75
CA GLY A 105 16.80 22.85 -24.96
C GLY A 105 18.04 23.09 -24.10
N ALA A 106 18.55 24.32 -24.14
CA ALA A 106 19.61 24.80 -23.28
C ALA A 106 19.28 24.55 -21.80
N GLU A 107 20.27 24.13 -21.03
CA GLU A 107 20.18 24.00 -19.57
C GLU A 107 19.88 25.36 -18.96
N ALA A 108 18.62 25.65 -18.67
CA ALA A 108 18.28 26.86 -17.93
C ALA A 108 18.72 26.70 -16.46
N PRO A 109 19.31 27.71 -15.85
CA PRO A 109 19.70 27.66 -14.44
C PRO A 109 18.47 27.41 -13.58
N TYR A 110 18.48 26.31 -12.83
CA TYR A 110 17.43 25.95 -11.90
C TYR A 110 17.88 26.32 -10.48
N ASP A 111 17.18 27.27 -9.89
CA ASP A 111 17.28 27.56 -8.46
C ASP A 111 16.15 26.84 -7.71
N GLU A 112 16.49 25.99 -6.75
CA GLU A 112 15.50 25.32 -5.90
C GLU A 112 14.58 26.30 -5.13
N ARG A 113 15.04 27.54 -4.95
CA ARG A 113 14.25 28.63 -4.35
C ARG A 113 13.21 29.21 -5.31
N ASN A 114 13.43 29.08 -6.62
CA ASN A 114 12.51 29.58 -7.64
C ASN A 114 11.44 28.54 -7.98
N VAL A 115 10.49 28.36 -7.05
CA VAL A 115 9.39 27.39 -7.16
C VAL A 115 8.17 27.94 -7.92
N THR A 116 8.29 29.02 -8.68
CA THR A 116 7.17 29.70 -9.34
C THR A 116 6.37 28.75 -10.25
N VAL A 117 7.08 27.96 -11.10
CA VAL A 117 6.44 26.98 -11.99
C VAL A 117 5.74 25.88 -11.18
N LEU A 118 6.40 25.36 -10.14
CA LEU A 118 5.80 24.30 -9.30
C LEU A 118 4.60 24.82 -8.51
N ARG A 119 4.62 26.08 -8.06
CA ARG A 119 3.46 26.72 -7.43
C ARG A 119 2.30 26.92 -8.41
N ALA A 120 2.61 27.27 -9.66
CA ALA A 120 1.58 27.42 -10.70
C ALA A 120 0.90 26.10 -11.05
N LEU A 121 1.60 24.95 -10.91
CA LEU A 121 1.01 23.62 -11.06
C LEU A 121 -0.01 23.30 -9.96
N LEU A 122 0.18 23.84 -8.75
CA LEU A 122 -0.72 23.61 -7.61
C LEU A 122 -1.99 24.48 -7.64
N ALA A 123 -2.03 25.53 -8.45
CA ALA A 123 -3.14 26.49 -8.46
C ALA A 123 -4.51 25.83 -8.65
N PRO A 124 -4.72 24.87 -9.57
CA PRO A 124 -6.03 24.22 -9.75
C PRO A 124 -6.48 23.37 -8.57
N LEU A 125 -5.55 22.94 -7.70
CA LEU A 125 -5.87 22.10 -6.54
C LEU A 125 -6.34 22.92 -5.33
N ARG A 126 -6.16 24.26 -5.35
CA ARG A 126 -6.54 25.14 -4.25
C ARG A 126 -8.04 25.24 -4.05
N GLU A 127 -8.81 25.06 -5.12
CA GLU A 127 -10.28 25.09 -5.08
C GLU A 127 -10.89 23.75 -4.62
N GLY A 128 -10.05 22.73 -4.41
CA GLY A 128 -10.48 21.41 -4.01
C GLY A 128 -10.35 21.15 -2.50
N LYS A 129 -10.47 19.85 -2.14
CA LYS A 129 -10.24 19.41 -0.76
C LYS A 129 -8.78 19.69 -0.35
N ARG A 130 -8.58 20.11 0.91
CA ARG A 130 -7.25 20.36 1.49
C ARG A 130 -6.29 19.18 1.33
N SER A 131 -6.77 17.96 1.50
CA SER A 131 -5.99 16.73 1.31
C SER A 131 -5.38 16.61 -0.10
N ARG A 132 -6.10 17.03 -1.13
CA ARG A 132 -5.61 17.04 -2.53
C ARG A 132 -4.46 18.02 -2.73
N LEU A 133 -4.58 19.21 -2.14
CA LEU A 133 -3.52 20.23 -2.21
C LEU A 133 -2.25 19.74 -1.50
N GLU A 134 -2.39 19.18 -0.32
CA GLU A 134 -1.30 18.63 0.47
C GLU A 134 -0.62 17.46 -0.27
N THR A 135 -1.40 16.55 -0.84
CA THR A 135 -0.89 15.46 -1.67
C THR A 135 -0.18 15.98 -2.93
N GLY A 136 -0.77 16.92 -3.65
CA GLY A 136 -0.14 17.53 -4.82
C GLY A 136 1.19 18.21 -4.49
N ALA A 137 1.27 18.91 -3.37
CA ALA A 137 2.50 19.54 -2.88
C ALA A 137 3.57 18.49 -2.53
N ALA A 138 3.17 17.41 -1.85
CA ALA A 138 4.06 16.30 -1.50
C ALA A 138 4.57 15.56 -2.75
N LEU A 139 3.71 15.33 -3.75
CA LEU A 139 4.08 14.75 -5.04
C LEU A 139 5.17 15.59 -5.75
N LEU A 140 4.96 16.89 -5.88
CA LEU A 140 5.95 17.76 -6.50
C LEU A 140 7.25 17.84 -5.69
N LYS A 141 7.16 17.85 -4.36
CA LYS A 141 8.33 17.83 -3.47
C LYS A 141 9.14 16.54 -3.62
N SER A 142 8.48 15.41 -3.82
CA SER A 142 9.13 14.08 -3.95
C SER A 142 9.92 13.89 -5.23
N LEU A 143 9.66 14.69 -6.28
CA LEU A 143 10.36 14.60 -7.55
C LEU A 143 11.87 14.85 -7.39
N PRO A 144 12.74 14.10 -8.09
CA PRO A 144 14.16 14.36 -8.19
C PRO A 144 14.44 15.78 -8.71
N VAL A 145 15.54 16.39 -8.25
CA VAL A 145 15.93 17.74 -8.67
C VAL A 145 16.05 17.84 -10.18
N GLU A 146 16.60 16.82 -10.81
CA GLU A 146 16.75 16.74 -12.27
C GLU A 146 15.41 16.80 -13.00
N GLN A 147 14.40 16.08 -12.53
CA GLN A 147 13.05 16.17 -13.11
C GLN A 147 12.44 17.55 -12.91
N LYS A 148 12.64 18.18 -11.75
CA LYS A 148 12.18 19.55 -11.49
C LYS A 148 12.83 20.55 -12.45
N ARG A 149 14.13 20.42 -12.74
CA ARG A 149 14.86 21.22 -13.72
C ARG A 149 14.24 21.08 -15.11
N ARG A 150 14.03 19.84 -15.56
CA ARG A 150 13.44 19.56 -16.88
C ARG A 150 12.02 20.11 -17.00
N ILE A 151 11.18 19.93 -15.99
CA ILE A 151 9.83 20.52 -15.94
C ILE A 151 9.92 22.05 -16.11
N HIS A 152 10.80 22.70 -15.35
CA HIS A 152 10.96 24.13 -15.39
C HIS A 152 11.42 24.62 -16.77
N ALA A 153 12.39 23.94 -17.39
CA ALA A 153 12.87 24.27 -18.73
C ALA A 153 11.78 24.12 -19.79
N LEU A 154 11.06 22.99 -19.77
CA LEU A 154 9.99 22.69 -20.72
C LEU A 154 8.81 23.67 -20.62
N VAL A 155 8.38 23.99 -19.40
CA VAL A 155 7.27 24.94 -19.19
C VAL A 155 7.67 26.36 -19.63
N ARG A 156 8.92 26.75 -19.46
CA ARG A 156 9.41 28.07 -19.96
C ARG A 156 9.49 28.13 -21.46
N SER A 157 9.83 27.05 -22.14
CA SER A 157 9.90 26.97 -23.60
C SER A 157 8.53 26.77 -24.26
N ASP A 158 7.50 26.39 -23.47
CA ASP A 158 6.16 26.08 -23.95
C ASP A 158 5.32 27.35 -24.14
N GLY A 159 5.47 27.99 -25.30
CA GLY A 159 4.66 29.15 -25.65
C GLY A 159 3.16 28.88 -25.81
N SER A 160 2.76 27.61 -25.92
CA SER A 160 1.35 27.19 -26.06
C SER A 160 0.67 26.88 -24.73
N GLY A 161 1.40 26.74 -23.65
CA GLY A 161 0.92 26.28 -22.33
C GLY A 161 0.49 24.81 -22.30
N ARG A 162 0.74 24.04 -23.34
CA ARG A 162 0.37 22.63 -23.49
C ARG A 162 1.02 21.77 -22.42
N MET A 163 2.31 21.94 -22.23
CA MET A 163 3.09 21.22 -21.22
C MET A 163 2.59 21.53 -19.81
N MET A 164 2.34 22.81 -19.51
CA MET A 164 1.76 23.22 -18.22
C MET A 164 0.42 22.53 -17.96
N ASN A 165 -0.46 22.48 -18.97
CA ASN A 165 -1.76 21.86 -18.84
C ASN A 165 -1.66 20.33 -18.66
N SER A 166 -0.78 19.66 -19.42
CA SER A 166 -0.51 18.24 -19.26
C SER A 166 0.00 17.89 -17.86
N LEU A 167 0.93 18.69 -17.33
CA LEU A 167 1.46 18.50 -15.97
C LEU A 167 0.41 18.76 -14.89
N ARG A 168 -0.43 19.77 -15.07
CA ARG A 168 -1.57 20.04 -14.15
C ARG A 168 -2.55 18.87 -14.12
N GLU A 169 -2.88 18.31 -15.27
CA GLU A 169 -3.77 17.16 -15.34
C GLU A 169 -3.17 15.91 -14.69
N LEU A 170 -1.88 15.61 -14.93
CA LEU A 170 -1.19 14.52 -14.26
C LEU A 170 -1.17 14.71 -12.74
N LEU A 171 -0.91 15.94 -12.28
CA LEU A 171 -0.89 16.27 -10.86
C LEU A 171 -2.29 16.13 -10.24
N ARG A 172 -3.33 16.63 -10.94
CA ARG A 172 -4.73 16.53 -10.50
C ARG A 172 -5.14 15.07 -10.34
N ARG A 173 -4.94 14.24 -11.37
CA ARG A 173 -5.25 12.80 -11.33
C ARG A 173 -4.53 12.08 -10.17
N SER A 174 -3.28 12.43 -9.93
CA SER A 174 -2.51 11.82 -8.84
C SER A 174 -2.96 12.32 -7.46
N ALA A 175 -3.39 13.58 -7.35
CA ALA A 175 -3.95 14.12 -6.12
C ALA A 175 -5.36 13.58 -5.82
N ASP A 176 -6.14 13.24 -6.84
CA ASP A 176 -7.46 12.60 -6.70
C ASP A 176 -7.37 11.20 -6.06
N ARG A 177 -6.16 10.60 -6.08
CA ARG A 177 -5.86 9.31 -5.44
C ARG A 177 -5.50 9.42 -3.95
N ALA A 178 -5.57 10.62 -3.37
CA ALA A 178 -5.12 10.89 -2.00
C ALA A 178 -5.81 10.05 -0.92
N ASP A 179 -7.09 9.72 -1.14
CA ASP A 179 -7.90 8.97 -0.17
C ASP A 179 -7.68 7.44 -0.26
N ILE A 180 -7.09 6.94 -1.36
CA ILE A 180 -6.88 5.51 -1.58
C ILE A 180 -6.04 4.85 -0.48
N PRO A 181 -4.89 5.42 -0.03
CA PRO A 181 -4.08 4.83 1.04
C PRO A 181 -4.83 4.63 2.36
N GLU A 182 -5.75 5.54 2.71
CA GLU A 182 -6.56 5.44 3.93
C GLU A 182 -7.48 4.22 3.87
N TYR A 183 -8.28 4.09 2.80
CA TYR A 183 -9.19 2.95 2.65
C TYR A 183 -8.45 1.64 2.44
N LEU A 184 -7.30 1.67 1.75
CA LEU A 184 -6.43 0.51 1.63
C LEU A 184 -5.95 0.02 2.99
N ALA A 185 -5.56 0.93 3.87
CA ALA A 185 -5.15 0.59 5.22
C ALA A 185 -6.29 -0.05 6.02
N LEU A 186 -7.51 0.47 5.91
CA LEU A 186 -8.68 -0.12 6.56
C LEU A 186 -8.99 -1.53 6.04
N VAL A 187 -8.97 -1.73 4.73
CA VAL A 187 -9.15 -3.06 4.12
C VAL A 187 -8.10 -4.04 4.61
N VAL A 188 -6.82 -3.64 4.63
CA VAL A 188 -5.72 -4.49 5.09
C VAL A 188 -5.89 -4.84 6.57
N LEU A 189 -6.26 -3.88 7.42
CA LEU A 189 -6.50 -4.13 8.83
C LEU A 189 -7.63 -5.14 9.08
N GLU A 190 -8.72 -5.05 8.34
CA GLU A 190 -9.83 -5.99 8.47
C GLU A 190 -9.44 -7.40 7.98
N LEU A 191 -8.71 -7.48 6.87
CA LEU A 191 -8.17 -8.75 6.42
C LEU A 191 -7.19 -9.35 7.45
N VAL A 192 -6.30 -8.53 8.02
CA VAL A 192 -5.37 -8.94 9.09
C VAL A 192 -6.15 -9.46 10.30
N ASN A 193 -7.15 -8.71 10.73
CA ASN A 193 -7.99 -9.07 11.87
C ASN A 193 -8.66 -10.44 11.63
N SER A 194 -9.28 -10.61 10.48
CA SER A 194 -9.95 -11.84 10.09
C SER A 194 -9.00 -13.05 10.04
N VAL A 195 -7.84 -12.89 9.40
CA VAL A 195 -6.80 -13.93 9.30
C VAL A 195 -6.25 -14.29 10.69
N GLN A 196 -5.92 -13.27 11.49
CA GLN A 196 -5.33 -13.47 12.81
C GLN A 196 -6.27 -14.20 13.76
N ILE A 197 -7.52 -13.77 13.83
CA ILE A 197 -8.56 -14.40 14.64
C ILE A 197 -8.70 -15.87 14.24
N GLN A 198 -8.75 -16.14 12.95
CA GLN A 198 -8.92 -17.51 12.47
C GLN A 198 -7.71 -18.38 12.79
N THR A 199 -6.50 -17.88 12.57
CA THR A 199 -5.28 -18.62 12.87
C THR A 199 -5.17 -18.96 14.36
N MET A 200 -5.51 -18.01 15.24
CA MET A 200 -5.54 -18.26 16.70
C MET A 200 -6.58 -19.30 17.09
N HIS A 201 -7.78 -19.23 16.50
CA HIS A 201 -8.83 -20.20 16.74
C HIS A 201 -8.40 -21.62 16.30
N ASP A 202 -7.88 -21.75 15.08
CA ASP A 202 -7.47 -23.05 14.55
C ASP A 202 -6.29 -23.63 15.33
N PHE A 203 -5.36 -22.78 15.78
CA PHE A 203 -4.28 -23.19 16.68
C PHE A 203 -4.82 -23.70 18.03
N ALA A 204 -5.77 -22.98 18.63
CA ALA A 204 -6.39 -23.36 19.89
C ALA A 204 -7.10 -24.72 19.79
N VAL A 205 -7.84 -24.93 18.70
CA VAL A 205 -8.52 -26.24 18.44
C VAL A 205 -7.48 -27.34 18.23
N ARG A 206 -6.47 -27.15 17.43
CA ARG A 206 -5.41 -28.16 17.16
C ARG A 206 -4.62 -28.53 18.41
N THR A 207 -4.46 -27.58 19.34
CA THR A 207 -3.74 -27.81 20.60
C THR A 207 -4.65 -28.25 21.74
N HIS A 208 -5.88 -28.64 21.42
CA HIS A 208 -6.88 -29.18 22.37
C HIS A 208 -7.13 -28.29 23.59
N LEU A 209 -7.17 -26.96 23.37
CA LEU A 209 -7.57 -26.03 24.41
C LEU A 209 -9.05 -26.20 24.74
N SER A 210 -9.45 -25.94 26.00
CA SER A 210 -10.83 -26.04 26.40
C SER A 210 -11.73 -25.09 25.61
N GLU A 211 -12.99 -25.52 25.36
CA GLU A 211 -13.98 -24.68 24.68
C GLU A 211 -14.19 -23.34 25.37
N GLU A 212 -14.07 -23.30 26.68
CA GLU A 212 -14.15 -22.07 27.46
C GLU A 212 -13.00 -21.12 27.13
N THR A 213 -11.77 -21.63 26.99
CA THR A 213 -10.60 -20.83 26.59
C THR A 213 -10.77 -20.33 25.16
N ILE A 214 -11.27 -21.16 24.25
CA ILE A 214 -11.54 -20.77 22.86
C ILE A 214 -12.62 -19.69 22.79
N ARG A 215 -13.66 -19.78 23.56
CA ARG A 215 -14.74 -18.79 23.63
C ARG A 215 -14.25 -17.46 24.20
N LYS A 216 -13.38 -17.50 25.22
CA LYS A 216 -12.77 -16.30 25.83
C LYS A 216 -11.70 -15.64 24.96
N LEU A 217 -11.14 -16.35 23.97
CA LEU A 217 -10.07 -15.88 23.10
C LEU A 217 -10.32 -14.49 22.50
N PHE A 218 -11.56 -14.18 22.16
CA PHE A 218 -11.92 -12.94 21.49
C PHE A 218 -12.36 -11.83 22.46
N GLN A 219 -12.67 -12.18 23.71
CA GLN A 219 -13.19 -11.25 24.72
C GLN A 219 -12.12 -10.91 25.78
N ASP A 220 -11.19 -11.82 26.03
CA ASP A 220 -10.18 -11.70 27.08
C ASP A 220 -8.77 -11.51 26.49
N PRO A 221 -8.14 -10.32 26.70
CA PRO A 221 -6.78 -10.06 26.28
C PRO A 221 -5.74 -11.02 26.86
N ASP A 222 -5.93 -11.52 28.10
CA ASP A 222 -4.99 -12.43 28.75
C ASP A 222 -5.07 -13.84 28.14
N ALA A 223 -6.27 -14.33 27.83
CA ALA A 223 -6.44 -15.58 27.10
C ALA A 223 -5.75 -15.51 25.72
N ARG A 224 -5.91 -14.40 25.03
CA ARG A 224 -5.23 -14.15 23.74
C ARG A 224 -3.71 -14.10 23.88
N ALA A 225 -3.19 -13.45 24.91
CA ALA A 225 -1.76 -13.38 25.17
C ALA A 225 -1.16 -14.78 25.42
N LYS A 226 -1.84 -15.64 26.16
CA LYS A 226 -1.42 -17.03 26.40
C LYS A 226 -1.33 -17.84 25.11
N ILE A 227 -2.32 -17.71 24.23
CA ILE A 227 -2.32 -18.41 22.94
C ILE A 227 -1.21 -17.87 22.04
N ARG A 228 -1.02 -16.55 21.98
CA ARG A 228 0.09 -15.96 21.26
C ARG A 228 1.45 -16.52 21.68
N THR A 229 1.72 -16.57 23.00
CA THR A 229 2.98 -17.12 23.51
C THR A 229 3.18 -18.58 23.06
N ARG A 230 2.12 -19.38 23.08
CA ARG A 230 2.19 -20.77 22.59
C ARG A 230 2.44 -20.84 21.07
N MET A 231 1.80 -19.98 20.29
CA MET A 231 2.04 -19.88 18.83
C MET A 231 3.49 -19.49 18.54
N GLU A 232 4.03 -18.51 19.27
CA GLU A 232 5.43 -18.09 19.15
C GLU A 232 6.40 -19.23 19.43
N HIS A 233 6.17 -20.01 20.51
CA HIS A 233 6.97 -21.19 20.82
C HIS A 233 6.85 -22.30 19.77
N ALA A 234 5.68 -22.44 19.14
CA ALA A 234 5.45 -23.40 18.06
C ALA A 234 5.97 -22.91 16.69
N GLY A 235 6.50 -21.67 16.60
CA GLY A 235 6.93 -21.09 15.35
C GLY A 235 5.78 -20.73 14.40
N GLU A 236 4.55 -20.67 14.90
CA GLU A 236 3.36 -20.34 14.10
C GLU A 236 3.25 -18.82 13.93
N THR A 237 3.36 -18.34 12.71
CA THR A 237 3.26 -16.91 12.38
C THR A 237 2.35 -16.69 11.17
N ASN A 238 1.72 -15.53 11.16
CA ASN A 238 1.10 -14.99 9.95
C ASN A 238 2.06 -14.06 9.23
N ALA A 239 1.88 -13.91 7.94
CA ALA A 239 2.69 -13.00 7.15
C ALA A 239 1.82 -12.04 6.33
N ILE A 240 2.27 -10.80 6.23
CA ILE A 240 1.72 -9.79 5.31
C ILE A 240 2.86 -9.40 4.37
N THR A 241 2.61 -9.50 3.07
CA THR A 241 3.61 -9.20 2.06
C THR A 241 3.09 -8.11 1.12
N TRP A 242 3.86 -7.03 0.97
CA TRP A 242 3.66 -6.02 -0.06
C TRP A 242 4.69 -6.22 -1.15
N SER A 243 4.24 -6.40 -2.38
CA SER A 243 5.10 -6.53 -3.55
C SER A 243 4.85 -5.39 -4.52
N PHE A 244 5.92 -4.80 -5.01
CA PHE A 244 5.92 -3.69 -5.96
C PHE A 244 6.60 -4.14 -7.23
N SER A 245 5.88 -4.22 -8.33
CA SER A 245 6.43 -4.59 -9.62
C SER A 245 6.00 -3.63 -10.71
N ASN A 246 6.83 -3.51 -11.73
CA ASN A 246 6.44 -2.86 -12.97
C ASN A 246 5.94 -3.97 -13.89
N GLY A 247 4.69 -3.90 -14.31
CA GLY A 247 4.07 -4.88 -15.20
C GLY A 247 3.58 -4.26 -16.49
N ASN A 248 3.55 -5.05 -17.56
CA ASN A 248 2.79 -4.70 -18.76
C ASN A 248 1.35 -5.19 -18.56
N VAL A 249 0.40 -4.28 -18.49
CA VAL A 249 -1.02 -4.60 -18.48
C VAL A 249 -1.62 -4.03 -19.74
N HIS A 250 -2.07 -4.91 -20.65
CA HIS A 250 -2.67 -4.52 -21.94
C HIS A 250 -1.85 -3.49 -22.73
N GLY A 251 -0.50 -3.69 -22.80
CA GLY A 251 0.38 -2.81 -23.56
C GLY A 251 0.81 -1.51 -22.85
N SER A 252 0.27 -1.23 -21.66
CA SER A 252 0.76 -0.14 -20.81
C SER A 252 1.60 -0.66 -19.65
N ARG A 253 2.74 -0.02 -19.40
CA ARG A 253 3.56 -0.30 -18.20
C ARG A 253 2.90 0.35 -17.00
N ALA A 254 2.12 -0.41 -16.24
CA ALA A 254 1.54 0.04 -14.97
C ALA A 254 2.42 -0.40 -13.79
N SER A 255 2.53 0.42 -12.76
CA SER A 255 3.07 -0.03 -11.48
C SER A 255 2.02 -0.87 -10.78
N ARG A 256 2.41 -2.05 -10.33
CA ARG A 256 1.51 -2.95 -9.60
C ARG A 256 1.97 -3.05 -8.16
N MET A 257 1.07 -2.77 -7.24
CA MET A 257 1.20 -3.07 -5.83
C MET A 257 0.28 -4.24 -5.48
N THR A 258 0.84 -5.29 -4.92
CA THR A 258 0.10 -6.45 -4.43
C THR A 258 0.32 -6.57 -2.94
N ILE A 259 -0.76 -6.71 -2.18
CA ILE A 259 -0.73 -6.97 -0.75
C ILE A 259 -1.33 -8.35 -0.55
N THR A 260 -0.59 -9.24 0.09
CA THR A 260 -1.04 -10.60 0.38
C THR A 260 -0.92 -10.89 1.86
N MET A 261 -1.89 -11.59 2.39
CA MET A 261 -1.85 -12.16 3.72
C MET A 261 -1.86 -13.66 3.64
N THR A 262 -0.97 -14.27 4.39
CA THR A 262 -0.85 -15.71 4.50
C THR A 262 -1.14 -16.11 5.93
N GLY A 263 -2.07 -17.03 6.10
CA GLY A 263 -2.42 -17.62 7.38
C GLY A 263 -2.81 -19.08 7.24
N SER A 264 -2.78 -19.82 8.33
CA SER A 264 -3.28 -21.21 8.41
C SER A 264 -4.78 -21.20 8.72
N GLY A 265 -5.57 -22.08 8.07
CA GLY A 265 -6.95 -22.33 8.45
C GLY A 265 -7.94 -22.53 7.31
N THR A 266 -8.92 -23.38 7.55
CA THR A 266 -9.97 -23.74 6.58
C THR A 266 -11.00 -22.64 6.36
N LYS A 267 -11.22 -21.76 7.33
CA LYS A 267 -12.20 -20.66 7.22
C LYS A 267 -11.70 -19.45 6.42
N MET A 268 -10.43 -19.38 6.10
CA MET A 268 -9.98 -18.41 5.07
C MET A 268 -10.66 -18.68 3.73
N ARG A 269 -11.11 -19.91 3.48
CA ARG A 269 -11.98 -20.24 2.34
C ARG A 269 -13.30 -19.48 2.39
N THR A 270 -13.92 -19.33 3.56
CA THR A 270 -15.17 -18.56 3.72
C THR A 270 -14.95 -17.06 3.56
N THR A 271 -13.84 -16.52 4.07
CA THR A 271 -13.46 -15.12 3.85
C THR A 271 -13.22 -14.85 2.36
N SER A 272 -12.55 -15.75 1.67
CA SER A 272 -12.31 -15.62 0.23
C SER A 272 -13.59 -15.74 -0.60
N ALA A 273 -14.52 -16.59 -0.20
CA ALA A 273 -15.86 -16.72 -0.79
C ALA A 273 -16.68 -15.47 -0.50
N GLY A 274 -16.65 -14.94 0.73
CA GLY A 274 -17.28 -13.68 1.11
C GLY A 274 -16.76 -12.49 0.28
N VAL A 275 -15.46 -12.35 0.14
CA VAL A 275 -14.84 -11.32 -0.72
C VAL A 275 -15.30 -11.45 -2.19
N ARG A 276 -15.51 -12.67 -2.69
CA ARG A 276 -16.05 -12.89 -4.05
C ARG A 276 -17.53 -12.57 -4.14
N GLN A 277 -18.31 -12.94 -3.13
CA GLN A 277 -19.77 -12.81 -3.14
C GLN A 277 -20.24 -11.37 -2.95
N GLN A 278 -19.47 -10.54 -2.23
CA GLN A 278 -19.86 -9.16 -1.90
C GLN A 278 -19.34 -8.09 -2.88
N ARG A 279 -18.68 -8.47 -3.97
CA ARG A 279 -18.43 -7.57 -5.11
C ARG A 279 -19.71 -6.95 -5.70
N GLY A 280 -20.90 -7.42 -5.30
CA GLY A 280 -22.18 -6.93 -5.75
C GLY A 280 -22.91 -5.98 -4.79
N VAL A 281 -22.34 -5.67 -3.61
CA VAL A 281 -22.98 -4.71 -2.69
C VAL A 281 -22.81 -3.31 -3.24
N SER A 282 -23.93 -2.72 -3.73
CA SER A 282 -23.94 -1.36 -4.20
C SER A 282 -23.71 -0.40 -3.04
N VAL A 283 -22.63 0.37 -3.12
CA VAL A 283 -22.33 1.50 -2.21
C VAL A 283 -22.71 2.84 -2.84
N GLU A 284 -23.47 2.83 -3.96
CA GLU A 284 -23.90 4.03 -4.63
C GLU A 284 -24.86 4.84 -3.75
N GLY A 285 -24.53 6.10 -3.53
CA GLY A 285 -25.35 7.02 -2.75
C GLY A 285 -25.21 6.93 -1.23
N LYS A 286 -24.48 5.92 -0.70
CA LYS A 286 -24.27 5.77 0.75
C LYS A 286 -22.92 6.31 1.18
N SER A 287 -22.90 7.01 2.32
CA SER A 287 -21.68 7.40 3.02
C SER A 287 -21.26 6.31 4.02
N LEU A 288 -20.00 6.36 4.47
CA LEU A 288 -19.55 5.50 5.58
C LEU A 288 -20.42 5.64 6.82
N LYS A 289 -20.92 6.86 7.09
CA LYS A 289 -21.81 7.12 8.22
C LYS A 289 -23.12 6.35 8.09
N ASP A 290 -23.74 6.37 6.90
CA ASP A 290 -24.99 5.65 6.64
C ASP A 290 -24.83 4.14 6.89
N PHE A 291 -23.68 3.57 6.58
CA PHE A 291 -23.37 2.19 6.88
C PHE A 291 -23.23 1.91 8.37
N TYR A 292 -22.56 2.77 9.13
CA TYR A 292 -22.48 2.63 10.58
C TYR A 292 -23.85 2.71 11.23
N GLU A 293 -24.73 3.56 10.73
CA GLU A 293 -26.11 3.67 11.20
C GLU A 293 -26.93 2.42 10.85
N GLU A 294 -26.79 1.86 9.66
CA GLU A 294 -27.42 0.59 9.25
C GLU A 294 -26.93 -0.59 10.10
N ILE A 295 -25.62 -0.67 10.40
CA ILE A 295 -25.05 -1.70 11.25
C ILE A 295 -25.58 -1.61 12.67
N ALA A 296 -25.64 -0.39 13.23
CA ALA A 296 -26.21 -0.15 14.56
C ALA A 296 -27.69 -0.52 14.60
N ALA A 297 -28.47 -0.19 13.58
CA ALA A 297 -29.88 -0.54 13.46
C ALA A 297 -30.11 -2.05 13.31
N ALA A 298 -29.21 -2.79 12.65
CA ALA A 298 -29.27 -4.24 12.49
C ALA A 298 -28.79 -5.04 13.72
N GLY A 299 -28.48 -4.34 14.84
CA GLY A 299 -28.00 -5.00 16.06
C GLY A 299 -26.55 -5.50 16.00
N GLY A 300 -25.78 -5.06 15.01
CA GLY A 300 -24.34 -5.39 14.89
C GLY A 300 -24.01 -6.84 14.54
N VAL A 301 -25.01 -7.68 14.32
CA VAL A 301 -24.80 -9.12 14.08
C VAL A 301 -24.68 -9.40 12.58
N GLY A 302 -23.52 -9.90 12.18
CA GLY A 302 -23.33 -10.52 10.85
C GLY A 302 -22.85 -9.61 9.73
N ILE A 303 -22.51 -8.34 10.01
CA ILE A 303 -22.01 -7.42 8.97
C ILE A 303 -20.49 -7.34 9.07
N ASP A 304 -19.81 -7.79 8.00
CA ASP A 304 -18.37 -7.71 7.87
C ASP A 304 -17.97 -6.33 7.33
N LEU A 305 -17.51 -5.47 8.24
CA LEU A 305 -17.04 -4.10 7.92
C LEU A 305 -15.92 -4.09 6.87
N GLY A 306 -15.07 -5.13 6.88
CA GLY A 306 -13.98 -5.23 5.93
C GLY A 306 -14.46 -5.25 4.48
N LEU A 307 -15.61 -5.82 4.25
CA LEU A 307 -16.21 -5.91 2.92
C LEU A 307 -16.78 -4.56 2.45
N TYR A 308 -17.28 -3.73 3.36
CA TYR A 308 -17.66 -2.36 3.03
C TYR A 308 -16.46 -1.50 2.67
N TYR A 309 -15.39 -1.57 3.43
CA TYR A 309 -14.14 -0.86 3.08
C TYR A 309 -13.60 -1.30 1.73
N LEU A 310 -13.72 -2.58 1.40
CA LEU A 310 -13.34 -3.12 0.09
C LEU A 310 -14.15 -2.50 -1.05
N SER A 311 -15.47 -2.41 -0.89
CA SER A 311 -16.37 -1.81 -1.88
C SER A 311 -16.11 -0.31 -2.05
N TYR A 312 -15.82 0.41 -0.96
CA TYR A 312 -15.40 1.81 -1.03
C TYR A 312 -14.06 1.99 -1.72
N LEU A 313 -13.08 1.15 -1.40
CA LEU A 313 -11.77 1.17 -2.05
C LEU A 313 -11.92 0.91 -3.56
N GLU A 314 -12.74 -0.07 -3.96
CA GLU A 314 -13.01 -0.35 -5.36
C GLU A 314 -13.63 0.86 -6.08
N LYS A 315 -14.61 1.53 -5.44
CA LYS A 315 -15.24 2.75 -5.96
C LYS A 315 -14.21 3.87 -6.15
N LEU A 316 -13.37 4.13 -5.15
CA LEU A 316 -12.31 5.15 -5.23
C LEU A 316 -11.30 4.82 -6.32
N CYS A 317 -10.89 3.56 -6.43
CA CYS A 317 -9.98 3.12 -7.47
C CYS A 317 -10.58 3.32 -8.87
N ARG A 318 -11.87 3.00 -9.06
CA ARG A 318 -12.59 3.22 -10.32
C ARG A 318 -12.67 4.70 -10.68
N GLN A 319 -12.97 5.58 -9.70
CA GLN A 319 -13.02 7.03 -9.90
C GLN A 319 -11.65 7.62 -10.26
N ALA A 320 -10.57 7.01 -9.76
CA ALA A 320 -9.20 7.44 -9.96
C ALA A 320 -8.51 6.75 -11.16
N ASP A 321 -9.27 6.00 -11.97
CA ASP A 321 -8.76 5.20 -13.09
C ASP A 321 -7.64 4.22 -12.67
N ILE A 322 -7.86 3.58 -11.51
CA ILE A 322 -6.99 2.53 -10.98
C ILE A 322 -7.71 1.20 -11.08
N ARG A 323 -7.09 0.23 -11.74
CA ARG A 323 -7.60 -1.14 -11.72
C ARG A 323 -7.32 -1.77 -10.36
N PHE A 324 -8.37 -2.30 -9.75
CA PHE A 324 -8.36 -2.95 -8.46
C PHE A 324 -8.82 -4.40 -8.60
N GLU A 325 -8.09 -5.32 -7.99
CA GLU A 325 -8.41 -6.74 -8.00
C GLU A 325 -8.23 -7.32 -6.60
N THR A 326 -9.10 -8.26 -6.23
CA THR A 326 -8.92 -9.13 -5.08
C THR A 326 -8.58 -10.53 -5.56
N HIS A 327 -7.76 -11.22 -4.80
CA HIS A 327 -7.41 -12.61 -5.09
C HIS A 327 -7.37 -13.44 -3.82
N ALA A 328 -7.70 -14.71 -3.97
CA ALA A 328 -7.56 -15.71 -2.93
C ALA A 328 -7.04 -16.99 -3.58
N THR A 329 -5.99 -17.56 -3.02
CA THR A 329 -5.32 -18.74 -3.54
C THR A 329 -4.98 -19.66 -2.39
N GLU A 330 -5.30 -20.95 -2.55
CA GLU A 330 -4.80 -21.98 -1.64
C GLU A 330 -3.37 -22.34 -2.04
N LEU A 331 -2.47 -22.31 -1.07
CA LEU A 331 -1.10 -22.76 -1.29
C LEU A 331 -1.06 -24.29 -1.28
N ARG A 332 -0.10 -24.86 -2.01
CA ARG A 332 0.06 -26.32 -2.14
C ARG A 332 0.01 -27.01 -0.78
N GLY A 333 -0.83 -28.04 -0.68
CA GLY A 333 -1.06 -28.79 0.56
C GLY A 333 -2.31 -28.44 1.35
N GLY A 334 -3.01 -27.34 1.00
CA GLY A 334 -4.28 -26.94 1.67
C GLY A 334 -4.13 -26.40 3.10
N GLU A 335 -2.89 -26.34 3.62
CA GLU A 335 -2.62 -25.91 5.00
C GLU A 335 -2.61 -24.39 5.16
N LYS A 336 -2.32 -23.67 4.09
CA LYS A 336 -2.24 -22.21 4.09
C LYS A 336 -3.08 -21.62 2.96
N THR A 337 -3.75 -20.54 3.26
CA THR A 337 -4.48 -19.74 2.27
C THR A 337 -3.87 -18.35 2.18
N MET A 338 -3.77 -17.85 0.97
CA MET A 338 -3.31 -16.51 0.67
C MET A 338 -4.48 -15.68 0.17
N VAL A 339 -4.77 -14.58 0.86
CA VAL A 339 -5.78 -13.59 0.45
C VAL A 339 -5.08 -12.26 0.22
N GLY A 340 -5.51 -11.52 -0.79
CA GLY A 340 -4.88 -10.24 -1.02
C GLY A 340 -5.63 -9.33 -1.97
N VAL A 341 -5.08 -8.13 -2.08
CA VAL A 341 -5.55 -7.06 -2.96
C VAL A 341 -4.43 -6.64 -3.90
N ARG A 342 -4.81 -6.24 -5.09
CA ARG A 342 -3.88 -5.79 -6.13
C ARG A 342 -4.37 -4.50 -6.75
N LEU A 343 -3.49 -3.50 -6.77
CA LEU A 343 -3.73 -2.21 -7.39
C LEU A 343 -2.75 -2.01 -8.56
N TYR A 344 -3.28 -1.54 -9.68
CA TYR A 344 -2.51 -1.14 -10.86
C TYR A 344 -2.55 0.38 -10.93
N VAL A 345 -1.47 1.02 -10.48
CA VAL A 345 -1.36 2.47 -10.27
C VAL A 345 -0.61 3.12 -11.43
#